data_ba9dfe5c992d2cb6974e42a2878cdd39
#
_entry.id   ba9dfe5c992d2cb6974e42a2878cdd39
#
_cell.length_a   1.000
_cell.length_b   1.000
_cell.length_c   1.000
_cell.angle_alpha   90.00
_cell.angle_beta   90.00
_cell.angle_gamma   90.00
#
_symmetry.space_group_name_H-M   'P 1'
#
loop_
_entity.id
_entity.type
_entity.pdbx_description
1 polymer ?
#
loop_
_entity_poly.entity_id
_entity_poly.type
_entity_poly.pdbx_seq_one_letter_code
_entity_poly.pdbx_strand_id
1 'polypeptide(L)'
;MIRIVFAEWRKLRRPTLFLGTIGAALFFTGLTNTFLYLMIDSEQGNGDRGRQIGREVLNLAGGSVYGFSSVGGLLGIIALCVFAAQTAQEYTYGTLRNLLVRQPGRVRILLGKLIAMKIFALILVVIAALVSIGISYFLSDRAKVSTELWFTSEGFQEIGKTLLNVSISVIYFGIVGMVLGLLLRSPISAISIGVLWLLIIENLIGAVKPVTLEWMPGSQLSTIAQGGTPELAYSHALILGSSYVFVGAIIATVLFSRRDVAN
;
A
#
# COMPACT_ATOMS: atom_id res chain seq x y z
N MET A 1 -9.92 -5.50 24.17
CA MET A 1 -9.27 -5.23 22.90
C MET A 1 -9.57 -6.29 21.85
N ILE A 2 -9.37 -7.56 22.13
CA ILE A 2 -9.61 -8.68 21.20
C ILE A 2 -11.03 -8.68 20.61
N ARG A 3 -12.08 -8.43 21.43
CA ARG A 3 -13.49 -8.34 20.97
C ARG A 3 -13.70 -7.25 19.91
N ILE A 4 -12.98 -6.12 20.00
CA ILE A 4 -13.05 -5.03 19.00
C ILE A 4 -12.42 -5.51 17.69
N VAL A 5 -11.23 -6.11 17.76
CA VAL A 5 -10.52 -6.65 16.58
C VAL A 5 -11.41 -7.64 15.84
N PHE A 6 -12.06 -8.58 16.53
CA PHE A 6 -12.96 -9.55 15.90
C PHE A 6 -14.23 -8.89 15.31
N ALA A 7 -14.75 -7.84 15.95
CA ALA A 7 -15.90 -7.10 15.42
C ALA A 7 -15.53 -6.36 14.13
N GLU A 8 -14.37 -5.71 14.09
CA GLU A 8 -13.85 -5.03 12.89
C GLU A 8 -13.49 -6.03 11.79
N TRP A 9 -12.89 -7.15 12.16
CA TRP A 9 -12.58 -8.22 11.21
C TRP A 9 -13.83 -8.76 10.48
N ARG A 10 -14.98 -8.91 11.19
CA ARG A 10 -16.23 -9.30 10.55
C ARG A 10 -16.73 -8.29 9.50
N LYS A 11 -16.48 -6.99 9.71
CA LYS A 11 -16.81 -5.95 8.73
C LYS A 11 -15.97 -6.06 7.48
N LEU A 12 -14.66 -6.34 7.62
CA LEU A 12 -13.72 -6.51 6.53
C LEU A 12 -13.99 -7.78 5.71
N ARG A 13 -14.51 -8.84 6.34
CA ARG A 13 -14.88 -10.10 5.67
C ARG A 13 -16.20 -10.05 4.90
N ARG A 14 -16.86 -8.90 4.78
CA ARG A 14 -18.06 -8.78 3.93
C ARG A 14 -17.69 -9.16 2.50
N PRO A 15 -18.46 -10.05 1.82
CA PRO A 15 -18.06 -10.59 0.51
C PRO A 15 -17.76 -9.50 -0.52
N THR A 16 -18.57 -8.44 -0.58
CA THR A 16 -18.40 -7.34 -1.52
C THR A 16 -17.08 -6.59 -1.32
N LEU A 17 -16.70 -6.30 -0.07
CA LEU A 17 -15.45 -5.63 0.24
C LEU A 17 -14.27 -6.58 0.05
N PHE A 18 -14.36 -7.79 0.61
CA PHE A 18 -13.29 -8.77 0.59
C PHE A 18 -12.95 -9.19 -0.84
N LEU A 19 -13.94 -9.61 -1.62
CA LEU A 19 -13.75 -10.03 -3.02
C LEU A 19 -13.35 -8.84 -3.91
N GLY A 20 -13.93 -7.67 -3.69
CA GLY A 20 -13.59 -6.47 -4.46
C GLY A 20 -12.13 -6.03 -4.24
N THR A 21 -11.65 -6.03 -3.00
CA THR A 21 -10.27 -5.64 -2.70
C THR A 21 -9.25 -6.67 -3.15
N ILE A 22 -9.54 -7.98 -2.95
CA ILE A 22 -8.67 -9.04 -3.47
C ILE A 22 -8.67 -9.01 -5.00
N GLY A 23 -9.84 -8.89 -5.64
CA GLY A 23 -9.95 -8.79 -7.10
C GLY A 23 -9.14 -7.61 -7.66
N ALA A 24 -9.22 -6.44 -7.03
CA ALA A 24 -8.41 -5.29 -7.42
C ALA A 24 -6.91 -5.55 -7.25
N ALA A 25 -6.49 -6.14 -6.12
CA ALA A 25 -5.09 -6.47 -5.89
C ALA A 25 -4.56 -7.49 -6.90
N LEU A 26 -5.32 -8.54 -7.20
CA LEU A 26 -4.97 -9.54 -8.20
C LEU A 26 -4.90 -8.93 -9.61
N PHE A 27 -5.85 -8.08 -9.95
CA PHE A 27 -5.88 -7.39 -11.24
C PHE A 27 -4.65 -6.51 -11.45
N PHE A 28 -4.37 -5.62 -10.50
CA PHE A 28 -3.22 -4.72 -10.62
C PHE A 28 -1.89 -5.46 -10.55
N THR A 29 -1.77 -6.47 -9.69
CA THR A 29 -0.56 -7.31 -9.62
C THR A 29 -0.37 -8.09 -10.91
N GLY A 30 -1.42 -8.71 -11.42
CA GLY A 30 -1.38 -9.46 -12.68
C GLY A 30 -1.04 -8.57 -13.87
N LEU A 31 -1.71 -7.42 -13.97
CA LEU A 31 -1.48 -6.45 -15.04
C LEU A 31 -0.03 -5.95 -15.03
N THR A 32 0.45 -5.47 -13.88
CA THR A 32 1.82 -4.92 -13.76
C THR A 32 2.88 -5.95 -14.09
N ASN A 33 2.76 -7.18 -13.53
CA ASN A 33 3.73 -8.24 -13.82
C ASN A 33 3.67 -8.69 -15.28
N THR A 34 2.49 -8.87 -15.86
CA THR A 34 2.36 -9.25 -17.27
C THR A 34 2.96 -8.17 -18.18
N PHE A 35 2.68 -6.91 -17.93
CA PHE A 35 3.26 -5.80 -18.68
C PHE A 35 4.78 -5.76 -18.57
N LEU A 36 5.33 -5.97 -17.38
CA LEU A 36 6.77 -6.01 -17.12
C LEU A 36 7.46 -7.02 -18.06
N TYR A 37 6.94 -8.25 -18.10
CA TYR A 37 7.54 -9.33 -18.90
C TYR A 37 7.26 -9.21 -20.40
N LEU A 38 6.15 -8.63 -20.81
CA LEU A 38 5.83 -8.43 -22.23
C LEU A 38 6.63 -7.28 -22.84
N MET A 39 6.96 -6.27 -22.04
CA MET A 39 7.68 -5.07 -22.51
C MET A 39 9.20 -5.15 -22.38
N ILE A 40 9.75 -6.23 -21.87
CA ILE A 40 11.19 -6.39 -21.61
C ILE A 40 12.06 -6.23 -22.88
N ASP A 41 11.52 -6.52 -24.05
CA ASP A 41 12.18 -6.41 -25.37
C ASP A 41 11.63 -5.27 -26.24
N SER A 42 10.67 -4.47 -25.74
CA SER A 42 10.13 -3.39 -26.51
C SER A 42 11.15 -2.24 -26.59
N GLU A 43 11.70 -1.99 -27.78
CA GLU A 43 12.54 -0.83 -28.09
C GLU A 43 11.77 0.52 -28.02
N GLN A 44 10.60 0.56 -27.46
CA GLN A 44 9.77 1.75 -27.33
C GLN A 44 10.26 2.63 -26.18
N GLY A 45 11.21 3.49 -26.50
CA GLY A 45 11.55 4.56 -25.59
C GLY A 45 12.92 5.18 -25.84
N ASN A 46 13.13 5.76 -27.01
CA ASN A 46 14.19 6.76 -27.20
C ASN A 46 13.83 8.08 -26.47
N GLY A 47 13.31 7.97 -25.26
CA GLY A 47 12.96 9.07 -24.36
C GLY A 47 13.52 8.79 -22.98
N ASP A 48 14.35 9.69 -22.50
CA ASP A 48 15.12 9.78 -21.24
C ASP A 48 14.30 9.59 -19.94
N ARG A 49 13.08 8.99 -19.98
CA ARG A 49 12.17 8.82 -18.86
C ARG A 49 11.60 7.40 -18.68
N GLY A 50 11.92 6.47 -19.55
CA GLY A 50 11.50 5.07 -19.45
C GLY A 50 12.59 4.22 -18.82
N ARG A 51 12.42 3.79 -17.58
CA ARG A 51 13.28 2.81 -16.92
C ARG A 51 13.23 1.53 -17.75
N GLN A 52 14.20 1.32 -18.62
CA GLN A 52 14.39 0.04 -19.31
C GLN A 52 14.76 -1.00 -18.24
N ILE A 53 13.83 -1.86 -17.91
CA ILE A 53 14.11 -3.00 -17.04
C ILE A 53 14.78 -4.04 -17.93
N GLY A 54 16.10 -4.06 -17.86
CA GLY A 54 16.87 -5.07 -18.57
C GLY A 54 16.61 -6.47 -18.00
N ARG A 55 16.71 -7.50 -18.85
CA ARG A 55 16.71 -8.91 -18.39
C ARG A 55 17.71 -9.15 -17.29
N GLU A 56 18.83 -8.44 -17.29
CA GLU A 56 19.88 -8.52 -16.29
C GLU A 56 19.34 -8.36 -14.85
N VAL A 57 18.44 -7.41 -14.62
CA VAL A 57 17.84 -7.18 -13.31
C VAL A 57 16.92 -8.34 -12.89
N LEU A 58 16.18 -8.90 -13.84
CA LEU A 58 15.28 -10.02 -13.58
C LEU A 58 16.00 -11.36 -13.42
N ASN A 59 17.21 -11.51 -13.96
CA ASN A 59 18.06 -12.68 -13.74
C ASN A 59 18.69 -12.72 -12.34
N LEU A 60 18.69 -11.60 -11.59
CA LEU A 60 19.20 -11.54 -10.23
C LEU A 60 18.29 -12.27 -9.24
N ALA A 61 18.79 -12.54 -8.05
CA ALA A 61 18.07 -13.20 -6.95
C ALA A 61 16.71 -12.55 -6.61
N GLY A 62 16.62 -11.21 -6.71
CA GLY A 62 15.39 -10.44 -6.50
C GLY A 62 14.44 -10.39 -7.69
N GLY A 63 14.77 -11.01 -8.83
CA GLY A 63 13.96 -10.91 -10.05
C GLY A 63 12.54 -11.45 -9.91
N SER A 64 12.35 -12.52 -9.12
CA SER A 64 11.04 -13.11 -8.85
C SER A 64 10.04 -12.14 -8.19
N VAL A 65 10.54 -11.18 -7.41
CA VAL A 65 9.72 -10.22 -6.63
C VAL A 65 9.82 -8.79 -7.15
N TYR A 66 10.52 -8.56 -8.25
CA TYR A 66 10.66 -7.22 -8.84
C TYR A 66 9.30 -6.61 -9.21
N GLY A 67 8.45 -7.38 -9.88
CA GLY A 67 7.10 -6.93 -10.22
C GLY A 67 6.22 -6.71 -8.99
N PHE A 68 6.42 -7.51 -7.93
CA PHE A 68 5.71 -7.33 -6.66
C PHE A 68 6.12 -6.03 -5.96
N SER A 69 7.40 -5.69 -5.91
CA SER A 69 7.85 -4.42 -5.35
C SER A 69 7.31 -3.21 -6.13
N SER A 70 7.25 -3.33 -7.46
CA SER A 70 6.76 -2.28 -8.36
C SER A 70 5.26 -1.99 -8.17
N VAL A 71 4.45 -3.01 -7.87
CA VAL A 71 3.01 -2.84 -7.60
C VAL A 71 2.73 -2.40 -6.16
N GLY A 72 3.73 -2.36 -5.29
CA GLY A 72 3.57 -2.05 -3.87
C GLY A 72 2.85 -0.73 -3.60
N GLY A 73 3.12 0.32 -4.38
CA GLY A 73 2.41 1.59 -4.30
C GLY A 73 0.92 1.48 -4.61
N LEU A 74 0.53 0.71 -5.64
CA LEU A 74 -0.89 0.47 -5.97
C LEU A 74 -1.59 -0.35 -4.88
N LEU A 75 -0.95 -1.37 -4.33
CA LEU A 75 -1.47 -2.12 -3.18
C LEU A 75 -1.65 -1.19 -1.97
N GLY A 76 -0.73 -0.24 -1.78
CA GLY A 76 -0.83 0.80 -0.78
C GLY A 76 -2.06 1.69 -0.96
N ILE A 77 -2.36 2.11 -2.19
CA ILE A 77 -3.56 2.90 -2.50
C ILE A 77 -4.84 2.09 -2.21
N ILE A 78 -4.86 0.80 -2.54
CA ILE A 78 -5.99 -0.08 -2.17
C ILE A 78 -6.17 -0.11 -0.64
N ALA A 79 -5.09 -0.27 0.11
CA ALA A 79 -5.14 -0.25 1.57
C ALA A 79 -5.61 1.11 2.11
N LEU A 80 -5.14 2.23 1.54
CA LEU A 80 -5.61 3.57 1.86
C LEU A 80 -7.12 3.67 1.71
N CYS A 81 -7.67 3.24 0.56
CA CYS A 81 -9.11 3.28 0.30
C CYS A 81 -9.90 2.45 1.32
N VAL A 82 -9.43 1.23 1.63
CA VAL A 82 -10.08 0.36 2.62
C VAL A 82 -10.06 0.98 4.01
N PHE A 83 -8.90 1.47 4.46
CA PHE A 83 -8.78 2.04 5.81
C PHE A 83 -9.55 3.35 5.94
N ALA A 84 -9.54 4.19 4.91
CA ALA A 84 -10.33 5.42 4.85
C ALA A 84 -11.84 5.10 4.93
N ALA A 85 -12.32 4.18 4.09
CA ALA A 85 -13.73 3.77 4.07
C ALA A 85 -14.17 3.19 5.40
N GLN A 86 -13.44 2.20 5.93
CA GLN A 86 -13.80 1.53 7.20
C GLN A 86 -13.78 2.48 8.41
N THR A 87 -12.95 3.52 8.35
CA THR A 87 -12.87 4.51 9.43
C THR A 87 -13.98 5.54 9.32
N ALA A 88 -14.20 6.07 8.12
CA ALA A 88 -15.19 7.15 7.91
C ALA A 88 -16.65 6.65 7.91
N GLN A 89 -16.91 5.39 7.54
CA GLN A 89 -18.27 4.82 7.52
C GLN A 89 -18.99 4.91 8.87
N GLU A 90 -18.26 4.83 9.98
CA GLU A 90 -18.87 4.92 11.33
C GLU A 90 -19.48 6.30 11.63
N TYR A 91 -18.92 7.34 11.02
CA TYR A 91 -19.49 8.68 11.08
C TYR A 91 -20.75 8.77 10.20
N THR A 92 -20.66 8.29 8.96
CA THR A 92 -21.75 8.37 7.99
C THR A 92 -22.99 7.60 8.45
N TYR A 93 -22.81 6.42 9.06
CA TYR A 93 -23.90 5.59 9.55
C TYR A 93 -24.31 5.87 11.01
N GLY A 94 -23.68 6.85 11.68
CA GLY A 94 -23.99 7.19 13.07
C GLY A 94 -23.66 6.09 14.09
N THR A 95 -22.95 5.04 13.67
CA THR A 95 -22.65 3.87 14.53
C THR A 95 -21.60 4.14 15.58
N LEU A 96 -20.78 5.18 15.38
CA LEU A 96 -19.72 5.57 16.30
C LEU A 96 -20.26 5.90 17.70
N ARG A 97 -21.41 6.59 17.80
CA ARG A 97 -22.05 6.92 19.08
C ARG A 97 -22.40 5.66 19.88
N ASN A 98 -23.01 4.68 19.21
CA ASN A 98 -23.39 3.41 19.84
C ASN A 98 -22.16 2.60 20.29
N LEU A 99 -21.07 2.69 19.53
CA LEU A 99 -19.80 2.03 19.87
C LEU A 99 -19.18 2.67 21.11
N LEU A 100 -19.18 4.00 21.22
CA LEU A 100 -18.59 4.74 22.35
C LEU A 100 -19.39 4.57 23.64
N VAL A 101 -20.73 4.41 23.57
CA VAL A 101 -21.57 4.10 24.74
C VAL A 101 -21.20 2.72 25.32
N ARG A 102 -20.94 1.75 24.45
CA ARG A 102 -20.53 0.39 24.88
C ARG A 102 -19.08 0.29 25.32
N GLN A 103 -18.22 1.13 24.75
CA GLN A 103 -16.77 1.13 24.99
C GLN A 103 -16.25 2.58 24.98
N PRO A 104 -16.12 3.21 26.17
CA PRO A 104 -15.74 4.63 26.26
C PRO A 104 -14.27 4.91 25.88
N GLY A 105 -13.43 3.89 25.76
CA GLY A 105 -12.01 4.04 25.42
C GLY A 105 -11.77 4.33 23.93
N ARG A 106 -11.84 5.59 23.50
CA ARG A 106 -11.71 6.01 22.10
C ARG A 106 -10.41 5.50 21.44
N VAL A 107 -9.28 5.69 22.10
CA VAL A 107 -7.97 5.20 21.59
C VAL A 107 -7.95 3.67 21.45
N ARG A 108 -8.57 2.94 22.39
CA ARG A 108 -8.68 1.49 22.34
C ARG A 108 -9.49 1.01 21.13
N ILE A 109 -10.52 1.76 20.75
CA ILE A 109 -11.32 1.47 19.53
C ILE A 109 -10.45 1.67 18.29
N LEU A 110 -9.73 2.79 18.18
CA LEU A 110 -8.84 3.06 17.05
C LEU A 110 -7.75 2.00 16.90
N LEU A 111 -7.10 1.61 18.00
CA LEU A 111 -6.08 0.57 17.98
C LEU A 111 -6.65 -0.79 17.57
N GLY A 112 -7.83 -1.16 18.08
CA GLY A 112 -8.47 -2.41 17.68
C GLY A 112 -8.84 -2.44 16.20
N LYS A 113 -9.35 -1.32 15.67
CA LYS A 113 -9.63 -1.13 14.25
C LYS A 113 -8.35 -1.22 13.41
N LEU A 114 -7.29 -0.51 13.82
CA LEU A 114 -6.00 -0.52 13.13
C LEU A 114 -5.40 -1.94 13.06
N ILE A 115 -5.47 -2.71 14.16
CA ILE A 115 -4.97 -4.09 14.18
C ILE A 115 -5.74 -4.97 13.19
N ALA A 116 -7.07 -4.89 13.16
CA ALA A 116 -7.89 -5.67 12.22
C ALA A 116 -7.57 -5.32 10.77
N MET A 117 -7.43 -4.03 10.47
CA MET A 117 -7.09 -3.54 9.13
C MET A 117 -5.67 -3.92 8.72
N LYS A 118 -4.68 -3.89 9.65
CA LYS A 118 -3.32 -4.38 9.39
C LYS A 118 -3.30 -5.86 9.02
N ILE A 119 -4.03 -6.70 9.76
CA ILE A 119 -4.13 -8.14 9.45
C ILE A 119 -4.71 -8.34 8.04
N PHE A 120 -5.77 -7.59 7.70
CA PHE A 120 -6.37 -7.65 6.37
C PHE A 120 -5.37 -7.23 5.27
N ALA A 121 -4.64 -6.13 5.48
CA ALA A 121 -3.64 -5.64 4.55
C ALA A 121 -2.49 -6.64 4.36
N LEU A 122 -2.02 -7.29 5.43
CA LEU A 122 -0.98 -8.32 5.33
C LEU A 122 -1.45 -9.55 4.53
N ILE A 123 -2.69 -9.99 4.70
CA ILE A 123 -3.25 -11.07 3.88
C ILE A 123 -3.28 -10.67 2.40
N LEU A 124 -3.69 -9.44 2.11
CA LEU A 124 -3.70 -8.90 0.74
C LEU A 124 -2.30 -8.87 0.13
N VAL A 125 -1.29 -8.43 0.89
CA VAL A 125 0.12 -8.40 0.49
C VAL A 125 0.64 -9.80 0.20
N VAL A 126 0.36 -10.78 1.06
CA VAL A 126 0.80 -12.17 0.86
C VAL A 126 0.16 -12.77 -0.40
N ILE A 127 -1.13 -12.56 -0.61
CA ILE A 127 -1.82 -13.02 -1.82
C ILE A 127 -1.21 -12.39 -3.07
N ALA A 128 -0.96 -11.06 -3.06
CA ALA A 128 -0.33 -10.35 -4.16
C ALA A 128 1.10 -10.86 -4.44
N ALA A 129 1.89 -11.14 -3.40
CA ALA A 129 3.24 -11.69 -3.54
C ALA A 129 3.22 -13.07 -4.22
N LEU A 130 2.35 -13.96 -3.77
CA LEU A 130 2.21 -15.31 -4.35
C LEU A 130 1.81 -15.24 -5.84
N VAL A 131 0.87 -14.38 -6.19
CA VAL A 131 0.44 -14.19 -7.57
C VAL A 131 1.54 -13.56 -8.42
N SER A 132 2.23 -12.55 -7.89
CA SER A 132 3.36 -11.92 -8.60
C SER A 132 4.47 -12.92 -8.91
N ILE A 133 4.92 -13.69 -7.91
CA ILE A 133 5.96 -14.71 -8.09
C ILE A 133 5.49 -15.79 -9.08
N GLY A 134 4.23 -16.22 -8.98
CA GLY A 134 3.66 -17.21 -9.90
C GLY A 134 3.65 -16.74 -11.34
N ILE A 135 3.24 -15.48 -11.59
CA ILE A 135 3.23 -14.89 -12.94
C ILE A 135 4.66 -14.69 -13.45
N SER A 136 5.57 -14.21 -12.60
CA SER A 136 6.98 -14.04 -12.94
C SER A 136 7.60 -15.36 -13.38
N TYR A 137 7.36 -16.43 -12.63
CA TYR A 137 7.84 -17.76 -12.98
C TYR A 137 7.24 -18.29 -14.28
N PHE A 138 5.93 -18.13 -14.49
CA PHE A 138 5.25 -18.58 -15.69
C PHE A 138 5.68 -17.84 -16.96
N LEU A 139 6.03 -16.55 -16.85
CA LEU A 139 6.44 -15.72 -17.99
C LEU A 139 7.97 -15.68 -18.21
N SER A 140 8.76 -16.22 -17.28
CA SER A 140 10.23 -16.18 -17.34
C SER A 140 10.79 -16.83 -18.62
N ASP A 141 10.31 -18.00 -19.00
CA ASP A 141 10.76 -18.70 -20.20
C ASP A 141 10.48 -17.90 -21.48
N ARG A 142 9.29 -17.30 -21.56
CA ARG A 142 8.90 -16.44 -22.70
C ARG A 142 9.79 -15.21 -22.82
N ALA A 143 10.14 -14.62 -21.69
CA ALA A 143 11.00 -13.44 -21.61
C ALA A 143 12.51 -13.78 -21.67
N LYS A 144 12.87 -15.08 -21.74
CA LYS A 144 14.26 -15.57 -21.70
C LYS A 144 15.01 -15.09 -20.46
N VAL A 145 14.33 -15.10 -19.31
CA VAL A 145 14.86 -14.76 -17.99
C VAL A 145 15.29 -16.02 -17.28
N SER A 146 16.53 -16.08 -16.78
CA SER A 146 17.00 -17.20 -15.98
C SER A 146 16.42 -17.15 -14.56
N THR A 147 15.85 -18.27 -14.12
CA THR A 147 15.26 -18.41 -12.78
C THR A 147 16.18 -19.11 -11.77
N GLU A 148 17.42 -19.45 -12.17
CA GLU A 148 18.36 -20.23 -11.36
C GLU A 148 18.63 -19.59 -10.00
N LEU A 149 18.74 -18.26 -9.93
CA LEU A 149 19.05 -17.53 -8.70
C LEU A 149 17.81 -17.26 -7.82
N TRP A 150 16.59 -17.41 -8.36
CA TRP A 150 15.36 -17.04 -7.64
C TRP A 150 15.06 -17.92 -6.43
N PHE A 151 15.43 -19.21 -6.51
CA PHE A 151 15.16 -20.19 -5.47
C PHE A 151 16.43 -20.58 -4.68
N THR A 152 17.45 -19.74 -4.73
CA THR A 152 18.64 -19.85 -3.88
C THR A 152 18.38 -19.24 -2.49
N SER A 153 19.30 -19.42 -1.55
CA SER A 153 19.24 -18.78 -0.24
C SER A 153 19.18 -17.24 -0.34
N GLU A 154 19.85 -16.65 -1.31
CA GLU A 154 19.80 -15.21 -1.61
C GLU A 154 18.42 -14.80 -2.15
N GLY A 155 17.85 -15.60 -3.07
CA GLY A 155 16.51 -15.37 -3.60
C GLY A 155 15.45 -15.37 -2.51
N PHE A 156 15.48 -16.31 -1.58
CA PHE A 156 14.56 -16.34 -0.44
C PHE A 156 14.76 -15.13 0.50
N GLN A 157 15.99 -14.67 0.70
CA GLN A 157 16.25 -13.46 1.47
C GLN A 157 15.65 -12.22 0.79
N GLU A 158 15.80 -12.09 -0.54
CA GLU A 158 15.20 -10.97 -1.30
C GLU A 158 13.67 -11.03 -1.29
N ILE A 159 13.06 -12.23 -1.38
CA ILE A 159 11.61 -12.40 -1.19
C ILE A 159 11.19 -11.90 0.21
N GLY A 160 11.90 -12.29 1.25
CA GLY A 160 11.61 -11.88 2.63
C GLY A 160 11.74 -10.37 2.84
N LYS A 161 12.81 -9.76 2.34
CA LYS A 161 13.03 -8.30 2.42
C LYS A 161 11.94 -7.55 1.67
N THR A 162 11.64 -7.96 0.44
CA THR A 162 10.61 -7.29 -0.39
C THR A 162 9.23 -7.44 0.24
N LEU A 163 8.88 -8.61 0.77
CA LEU A 163 7.63 -8.83 1.48
C LEU A 163 7.49 -7.89 2.69
N LEU A 164 8.58 -7.71 3.45
CA LEU A 164 8.63 -6.80 4.59
C LEU A 164 8.48 -5.33 4.14
N ASN A 165 9.22 -4.91 3.13
CA ASN A 165 9.17 -3.55 2.59
C ASN A 165 7.78 -3.19 2.06
N VAL A 166 7.18 -4.05 1.24
CA VAL A 166 5.82 -3.86 0.71
C VAL A 166 4.81 -3.85 1.86
N SER A 167 4.96 -4.72 2.87
CA SER A 167 4.08 -4.73 4.04
C SER A 167 4.14 -3.42 4.82
N ILE A 168 5.33 -2.86 5.06
CA ILE A 168 5.50 -1.56 5.73
C ILE A 168 4.82 -0.47 4.91
N SER A 169 5.11 -0.39 3.62
CA SER A 169 4.54 0.59 2.71
C SER A 169 3.00 0.53 2.71
N VAL A 170 2.42 -0.65 2.49
CA VAL A 170 0.97 -0.85 2.42
C VAL A 170 0.28 -0.47 3.75
N ILE A 171 0.90 -0.81 4.89
CA ILE A 171 0.38 -0.42 6.19
C ILE A 171 0.44 1.11 6.37
N TYR A 172 1.51 1.76 5.92
CA TYR A 172 1.67 3.21 6.01
C TYR A 172 0.64 3.94 5.16
N PHE A 173 0.44 3.54 3.91
CA PHE A 173 -0.66 4.04 3.07
C PHE A 173 -2.02 3.84 3.75
N GLY A 174 -2.25 2.67 4.34
CA GLY A 174 -3.46 2.39 5.10
C GLY A 174 -3.65 3.35 6.28
N ILE A 175 -2.59 3.62 7.06
CA ILE A 175 -2.66 4.58 8.18
C ILE A 175 -2.99 5.99 7.66
N VAL A 176 -2.39 6.42 6.53
CA VAL A 176 -2.75 7.69 5.88
C VAL A 176 -4.24 7.71 5.53
N GLY A 177 -4.77 6.62 4.96
CA GLY A 177 -6.21 6.48 4.71
C GLY A 177 -7.07 6.57 5.98
N MET A 178 -6.65 5.92 7.07
CA MET A 178 -7.32 6.01 8.37
C MET A 178 -7.32 7.45 8.91
N VAL A 179 -6.20 8.16 8.80
CA VAL A 179 -6.07 9.57 9.18
C VAL A 179 -7.06 10.43 8.39
N LEU A 180 -7.08 10.29 7.07
CA LEU A 180 -8.02 11.00 6.21
C LEU A 180 -9.48 10.68 6.57
N GLY A 181 -9.80 9.42 6.86
CA GLY A 181 -11.14 9.00 7.30
C GLY A 181 -11.58 9.65 8.61
N LEU A 182 -10.66 9.79 9.58
CA LEU A 182 -10.93 10.48 10.87
C LEU A 182 -11.09 12.00 10.68
N LEU A 183 -10.32 12.61 9.79
CA LEU A 183 -10.37 14.05 9.58
C LEU A 183 -11.61 14.47 8.80
N LEU A 184 -11.91 13.78 7.72
CA LEU A 184 -12.95 14.16 6.75
C LEU A 184 -14.33 13.56 7.06
N ARG A 185 -14.40 12.52 7.88
CA ARG A 185 -15.63 11.86 8.34
C ARG A 185 -16.58 11.38 7.21
N SER A 186 -16.10 11.38 6.00
CA SER A 186 -16.82 10.94 4.79
C SER A 186 -15.92 9.97 4.01
N PRO A 187 -16.39 8.74 3.73
CA PRO A 187 -15.62 7.78 2.94
C PRO A 187 -15.26 8.31 1.57
N ILE A 188 -16.23 8.93 0.89
CA ILE A 188 -16.05 9.48 -0.46
C ILE A 188 -14.96 10.56 -0.45
N SER A 189 -15.08 11.55 0.44
CA SER A 189 -14.09 12.64 0.51
C SER A 189 -12.70 12.13 0.89
N ALA A 190 -12.59 11.20 1.82
CA ALA A 190 -11.32 10.66 2.28
C ALA A 190 -10.59 9.88 1.17
N ILE A 191 -11.32 9.02 0.46
CA ILE A 191 -10.79 8.27 -0.67
C ILE A 191 -10.43 9.22 -1.82
N SER A 192 -11.34 10.11 -2.21
CA SER A 192 -11.11 11.01 -3.36
C SER A 192 -9.91 11.91 -3.14
N ILE A 193 -9.75 12.53 -1.97
CA ILE A 193 -8.61 13.39 -1.66
C ILE A 193 -7.31 12.57 -1.61
N GLY A 194 -7.32 11.40 -0.96
CA GLY A 194 -6.14 10.54 -0.89
C GLY A 194 -5.67 10.07 -2.27
N VAL A 195 -6.60 9.56 -3.09
CA VAL A 195 -6.29 9.07 -4.44
C VAL A 195 -5.88 10.22 -5.37
N LEU A 196 -6.60 11.34 -5.35
CA LEU A 196 -6.27 12.54 -6.13
C LEU A 196 -4.84 13.03 -5.82
N TRP A 197 -4.50 13.11 -4.53
CA TRP A 197 -3.18 13.52 -4.10
C TRP A 197 -2.09 12.58 -4.63
N LEU A 198 -2.23 11.30 -4.37
CA LEU A 198 -1.21 10.30 -4.66
C LEU A 198 -1.03 10.02 -6.17
N LEU A 199 -2.15 9.95 -6.93
CA LEU A 199 -2.08 9.60 -8.34
C LEU A 199 -1.95 10.80 -9.26
N ILE A 200 -2.46 11.97 -8.88
CA ILE A 200 -2.51 13.13 -9.77
C ILE A 200 -1.57 14.21 -9.29
N ILE A 201 -1.75 14.71 -8.06
CA ILE A 201 -1.02 15.90 -7.60
C ILE A 201 0.47 15.63 -7.49
N GLU A 202 0.89 14.55 -6.83
CA GLU A 202 2.31 14.23 -6.71
C GLU A 202 2.98 13.96 -8.05
N ASN A 203 2.31 13.24 -8.96
CA ASN A 203 2.85 12.99 -10.29
C ASN A 203 2.94 14.27 -11.15
N LEU A 204 1.96 15.17 -11.04
CA LEU A 204 1.99 16.43 -11.74
C LEU A 204 3.12 17.33 -11.24
N ILE A 205 3.28 17.44 -9.92
CA ILE A 205 4.38 18.20 -9.30
C ILE A 205 5.73 17.61 -9.71
N GLY A 206 5.87 16.27 -9.64
CA GLY A 206 7.08 15.56 -10.04
C GLY A 206 7.44 15.75 -11.52
N ALA A 207 6.44 15.84 -12.41
CA ALA A 207 6.66 16.10 -13.83
C ALA A 207 7.21 17.51 -14.08
N VAL A 208 6.80 18.51 -13.28
CA VAL A 208 7.28 19.90 -13.38
C VAL A 208 8.64 20.08 -12.68
N LYS A 209 8.78 19.50 -11.50
CA LYS A 209 9.98 19.65 -10.66
C LYS A 209 10.34 18.34 -9.97
N PRO A 210 11.13 17.45 -10.61
CA PRO A 210 11.43 16.10 -10.10
C PRO A 210 12.00 16.06 -8.68
N VAL A 211 12.82 17.02 -8.29
CA VAL A 211 13.43 17.13 -6.95
C VAL A 211 12.39 17.19 -5.82
N THR A 212 11.16 17.65 -6.10
CA THR A 212 10.10 17.70 -5.08
C THR A 212 9.60 16.33 -4.67
N LEU A 213 9.76 15.29 -5.50
CA LEU A 213 9.36 13.92 -5.18
C LEU A 213 10.09 13.38 -3.94
N GLU A 214 11.29 13.88 -3.66
CA GLU A 214 12.06 13.53 -2.46
C GLU A 214 11.35 13.92 -1.16
N TRP A 215 10.34 14.78 -1.21
CA TRP A 215 9.58 15.27 -0.06
C TRP A 215 8.12 14.86 -0.07
N MET A 216 7.65 14.22 -1.15
CA MET A 216 6.23 13.87 -1.28
C MET A 216 5.89 12.58 -0.54
N PRO A 217 4.82 12.55 0.27
CA PRO A 217 4.49 11.38 1.08
C PRO A 217 4.24 10.10 0.26
N GLY A 218 3.54 10.17 -0.85
CA GLY A 218 3.27 8.99 -1.67
C GLY A 218 4.52 8.44 -2.34
N SER A 219 5.43 9.34 -2.79
CA SER A 219 6.73 8.97 -3.34
C SER A 219 7.57 8.21 -2.30
N GLN A 220 7.65 8.73 -1.04
CA GLN A 220 8.36 8.06 0.04
C GLN A 220 7.80 6.66 0.31
N LEU A 221 6.48 6.56 0.45
CA LEU A 221 5.85 5.28 0.76
C LEU A 221 6.01 4.26 -0.38
N SER A 222 5.96 4.69 -1.63
CA SER A 222 6.22 3.83 -2.80
C SER A 222 7.68 3.38 -2.87
N THR A 223 8.62 4.27 -2.55
CA THR A 223 10.06 3.95 -2.48
C THR A 223 10.37 2.92 -1.38
N ILE A 224 9.68 2.97 -0.24
CA ILE A 224 9.79 1.93 0.80
C ILE A 224 9.42 0.55 0.22
N ALA A 225 8.32 0.44 -0.54
CA ALA A 225 7.92 -0.83 -1.15
C ALA A 225 8.98 -1.40 -2.09
N GLN A 226 9.69 -0.53 -2.81
CA GLN A 226 10.73 -0.90 -3.77
C GLN A 226 12.11 -1.17 -3.13
N GLY A 227 12.26 -0.94 -1.82
CA GLY A 227 13.55 -1.08 -1.14
C GLY A 227 14.55 0.03 -1.47
N GLY A 228 14.07 1.16 -1.97
CA GLY A 228 14.87 2.28 -2.49
C GLY A 228 14.76 2.41 -4.00
N THR A 229 15.10 3.58 -4.53
CA THR A 229 15.23 3.87 -5.96
C THR A 229 16.57 4.56 -6.22
N PRO A 230 17.06 4.64 -7.47
CA PRO A 230 18.29 5.38 -7.77
C PRO A 230 18.22 6.85 -7.34
N GLU A 231 17.04 7.45 -7.40
CA GLU A 231 16.79 8.85 -7.05
C GLU A 231 16.59 9.05 -5.54
N LEU A 232 16.12 8.00 -4.81
CA LEU A 232 15.69 8.14 -3.42
C LEU A 232 16.14 6.93 -2.57
N ALA A 233 17.05 7.19 -1.64
CA ALA A 233 17.58 6.17 -0.75
C ALA A 233 16.49 5.59 0.18
N TYR A 234 16.53 4.28 0.39
CA TYR A 234 15.58 3.57 1.28
C TYR A 234 15.52 4.15 2.69
N SER A 235 16.69 4.46 3.28
CA SER A 235 16.77 5.03 4.64
C SER A 235 16.07 6.38 4.74
N HIS A 236 16.25 7.26 3.74
CA HIS A 236 15.58 8.55 3.67
C HIS A 236 14.06 8.36 3.57
N ALA A 237 13.61 7.50 2.66
CA ALA A 237 12.20 7.20 2.48
C ALA A 237 11.56 6.61 3.76
N LEU A 238 12.26 5.72 4.45
CA LEU A 238 11.77 5.11 5.69
C LEU A 238 11.64 6.15 6.81
N ILE A 239 12.65 7.00 7.02
CA ILE A 239 12.63 8.02 8.08
C ILE A 239 11.53 9.05 7.81
N LEU A 240 11.51 9.62 6.59
CA LEU A 240 10.57 10.69 6.25
C LEU A 240 9.14 10.16 6.15
N GLY A 241 8.93 9.01 5.49
CA GLY A 241 7.62 8.35 5.40
C GLY A 241 7.07 7.97 6.77
N SER A 242 7.91 7.40 7.66
CA SER A 242 7.51 7.11 9.05
C SER A 242 7.12 8.38 9.81
N SER A 243 7.87 9.48 9.62
CA SER A 243 7.58 10.76 10.27
C SER A 243 6.21 11.31 9.86
N TYR A 244 5.88 11.28 8.58
CA TYR A 244 4.57 11.71 8.07
C TYR A 244 3.43 10.87 8.65
N VAL A 245 3.59 9.56 8.64
CA VAL A 245 2.58 8.63 9.17
C VAL A 245 2.39 8.83 10.67
N PHE A 246 3.48 8.96 11.42
CA PHE A 246 3.44 9.13 12.87
C PHE A 246 2.80 10.45 13.28
N VAL A 247 3.23 11.56 12.69
CA VAL A 247 2.67 12.90 12.95
C VAL A 247 1.19 12.94 12.58
N GLY A 248 0.81 12.43 11.39
CA GLY A 248 -0.58 12.36 10.96
C GLY A 248 -1.44 11.52 11.91
N ALA A 249 -0.94 10.36 12.36
CA ALA A 249 -1.63 9.48 13.29
C ALA A 249 -1.84 10.14 14.67
N ILE A 250 -0.84 10.87 15.19
CA ILE A 250 -0.96 11.62 16.45
C ILE A 250 -2.04 12.70 16.31
N ILE A 251 -1.95 13.55 15.28
CA ILE A 251 -2.91 14.64 15.07
C ILE A 251 -4.34 14.08 14.97
N ALA A 252 -4.54 13.04 14.14
CA ALA A 252 -5.84 12.43 13.97
C ALA A 252 -6.39 11.81 15.28
N THR A 253 -5.52 11.14 16.05
CA THR A 253 -5.89 10.54 17.34
C THR A 253 -6.28 11.60 18.38
N VAL A 254 -5.50 12.70 18.48
CA VAL A 254 -5.80 13.82 19.39
C VAL A 254 -7.12 14.48 19.01
N LEU A 255 -7.32 14.76 17.72
CA LEU A 255 -8.56 15.35 17.24
C LEU A 255 -9.77 14.41 17.51
N PHE A 256 -9.62 13.11 17.27
CA PHE A 256 -10.65 12.13 17.54
C PHE A 256 -10.98 12.03 19.03
N SER A 257 -9.97 12.12 19.90
CA SER A 257 -10.16 12.04 21.36
C SER A 257 -10.86 13.27 21.95
N ARG A 258 -10.63 14.46 21.37
CA ARG A 258 -11.16 15.74 21.86
C ARG A 258 -12.50 16.15 21.24
N ARG A 259 -12.87 15.59 20.09
CA ARG A 259 -14.11 15.98 19.40
C ARG A 259 -15.33 15.35 20.05
N ASP A 260 -16.36 16.14 20.30
CA ASP A 260 -17.67 15.62 20.69
C ASP A 260 -18.34 14.88 19.52
N VAL A 261 -19.00 13.75 19.87
CA VAL A 261 -19.71 12.89 18.90
C VAL A 261 -21.21 13.22 18.92
N ALA A 262 -21.58 14.34 19.58
CA ALA A 262 -22.99 14.71 19.85
C ALA A 262 -23.68 15.37 18.64
N ASN A 263 -23.00 15.72 17.57
CA ASN A 263 -23.59 16.33 16.37
C ASN A 263 -23.07 15.67 15.10
#